data_46f42aa2ab94da3f03d35f76159681a8
#
_entry.id   46f42aa2ab94da3f03d35f76159681a8
#
_cell.length_a   1.000
_cell.length_b   1.000
_cell.length_c   1.000
_cell.angle_alpha   90.00
_cell.angle_beta   90.00
_cell.angle_gamma   90.00
#
_symmetry.space_group_name_H-M   'P 1'
#
loop_
_entity.id
_entity.type
_entity.pdbx_description
1 polymer ?
#
loop_
_entity_poly.entity_id
_entity_poly.type
_entity_poly.pdbx_seq_one_letter_code
_entity_poly.pdbx_strand_id
1 'polypeptide(L)'
;MEGGALAPKHLTKQEFGRRVYNLMLKKGWRQADLARASDLPPDSISSYIRGLKVPTALSLQKLAQALDIPAHELLPNQVEHAINEDFPSLEMRVSTSDPSRAWLRVNRWVSTSAAAKIVEILNDDHLADRS
;
A
#
# COMPACT_ATOMS: atom_id res chain seq x y z
N MET A 1 -27.06 4.44 7.34
CA MET A 1 -26.39 4.38 7.39
C MET A 1 -25.64 3.63 7.28
N GLU A 2 -25.55 3.73 6.92
CA GLU A 2 -24.93 3.15 6.84
C GLU A 2 -23.95 2.98 6.92
N GLY A 3 -24.26 3.09 6.26
CA GLY A 3 -22.89 2.80 6.01
C GLY A 3 -22.02 3.29 7.10
N GLY A 4 -22.44 4.25 7.71
CA GLY A 4 -21.70 4.73 8.85
C GLY A 4 -21.45 3.69 9.90
N ALA A 5 -22.32 2.70 9.93
CA ALA A 5 -22.15 1.62 10.90
C ALA A 5 -20.91 0.78 10.61
N LEU A 6 -20.42 0.84 9.40
CA LEU A 6 -19.24 0.08 9.01
C LEU A 6 -18.02 0.96 9.10
N ALA A 7 -16.89 0.35 9.42
CA ALA A 7 -15.62 1.06 9.37
C ALA A 7 -15.44 1.61 7.97
N PRO A 8 -15.01 2.86 7.85
CA PRO A 8 -14.78 3.43 6.52
C PRO A 8 -13.70 2.62 5.80
N LYS A 9 -13.93 2.34 4.54
CA LYS A 9 -12.94 1.67 3.71
C LYS A 9 -11.90 2.64 3.22
N HIS A 10 -12.19 3.92 3.29
CA HIS A 10 -11.27 4.97 2.88
C HIS A 10 -11.23 6.07 3.92
N LEU A 11 -10.05 6.55 4.16
CA LEU A 11 -9.85 7.75 4.95
C LEU A 11 -9.31 8.82 4.02
N THR A 12 -9.78 10.05 4.21
CA THR A 12 -9.19 11.18 3.51
C THR A 12 -7.79 11.43 4.07
N LYS A 13 -7.01 12.21 3.36
CA LYS A 13 -5.68 12.59 3.83
C LYS A 13 -5.75 13.26 5.20
N GLN A 14 -6.76 14.12 5.39
CA GLN A 14 -6.95 14.82 6.65
C GLN A 14 -7.36 13.87 7.77
N GLU A 15 -8.25 12.94 7.47
CA GLU A 15 -8.67 11.95 8.46
C GLU A 15 -7.52 11.05 8.88
N PHE A 16 -6.72 10.63 7.91
CA PHE A 16 -5.55 9.82 8.20
C PHE A 16 -4.57 10.60 9.08
N GLY A 17 -4.30 11.84 8.74
CA GLY A 17 -3.40 12.68 9.52
C GLY A 17 -3.86 12.86 10.95
N ARG A 18 -5.16 13.07 11.14
CA ARG A 18 -5.75 13.19 12.47
C ARG A 18 -5.61 11.90 13.27
N ARG A 19 -5.82 10.77 12.58
CA ARG A 19 -5.71 9.48 13.24
C ARG A 19 -4.27 9.22 13.72
N VAL A 20 -3.31 9.51 12.86
CA VAL A 20 -1.89 9.36 13.22
C VAL A 20 -1.55 10.27 14.40
N TYR A 21 -2.01 11.51 14.34
CA TYR A 21 -1.76 12.48 15.41
C TYR A 21 -2.32 11.98 16.74
N ASN A 22 -3.56 11.50 16.74
CA ASN A 22 -4.19 11.01 17.96
C ASN A 22 -3.49 9.80 18.53
N LEU A 23 -3.06 8.86 17.66
CA LEU A 23 -2.33 7.69 18.13
C LEU A 23 -0.97 8.06 18.69
N MET A 24 -0.31 9.03 18.06
CA MET A 24 0.96 9.55 18.54
C MET A 24 0.82 10.17 19.92
N LEU A 25 -0.23 10.96 20.11
CA LEU A 25 -0.48 11.60 21.41
C LEU A 25 -0.78 10.58 22.50
N LYS A 26 -1.46 9.50 22.15
CA LYS A 26 -1.74 8.44 23.13
C LYS A 26 -0.46 7.80 23.65
N LYS A 27 0.58 7.79 22.84
CA LYS A 27 1.88 7.27 23.26
C LYS A 27 2.73 8.32 23.97
N GLY A 28 2.23 9.55 24.05
CA GLY A 28 2.99 10.64 24.64
C GLY A 28 4.14 11.12 23.79
N TRP A 29 4.04 10.91 22.49
CA TRP A 29 5.11 11.24 21.55
C TRP A 29 4.87 12.57 20.85
N ARG A 30 5.97 13.19 20.46
CA ARG A 30 5.98 14.29 19.51
C ARG A 30 6.27 13.73 18.12
N GLN A 31 6.17 14.59 17.11
CA GLN A 31 6.43 14.17 15.74
C GLN A 31 7.84 13.60 15.57
N ALA A 32 8.82 14.19 16.24
CA ALA A 32 10.19 13.68 16.15
C ALA A 32 10.31 12.27 16.72
N ASP A 33 9.57 11.98 17.78
CA ASP A 33 9.58 10.65 18.37
C ASP A 33 9.00 9.62 17.41
N LEU A 34 7.89 9.98 16.76
CA LEU A 34 7.26 9.10 15.80
C LEU A 34 8.17 8.88 14.60
N ALA A 35 8.85 9.92 14.13
CA ALA A 35 9.79 9.80 13.02
C ALA A 35 10.89 8.81 13.35
N ARG A 36 11.46 8.90 14.54
CA ARG A 36 12.49 7.97 14.97
C ARG A 36 11.97 6.55 15.11
N ALA A 37 10.82 6.39 15.74
CA ALA A 37 10.25 5.06 15.98
C ALA A 37 9.86 4.37 14.70
N SER A 38 9.41 5.12 13.71
CA SER A 38 8.96 4.56 12.43
C SER A 38 10.08 4.52 11.39
N ASP A 39 11.22 5.10 11.68
CA ASP A 39 12.33 5.19 10.72
C ASP A 39 11.90 5.89 9.44
N LEU A 40 11.15 6.97 9.60
CA LEU A 40 10.69 7.80 8.49
C LEU A 40 11.19 9.22 8.67
N PRO A 41 11.40 9.95 7.56
CA PRO A 41 11.85 11.34 7.66
C PRO A 41 10.83 12.20 8.43
N PRO A 42 11.30 13.14 9.26
CA PRO A 42 10.39 14.04 9.95
C PRO A 42 9.46 14.82 9.04
N ASP A 43 9.93 15.18 7.84
CA ASP A 43 9.10 15.88 6.87
C ASP A 43 7.93 15.04 6.41
N SER A 44 8.14 13.73 6.27
CA SER A 44 7.06 12.83 5.90
C SER A 44 6.01 12.77 6.99
N ILE A 45 6.44 12.63 8.24
CA ILE A 45 5.52 12.61 9.38
C ILE A 45 4.70 13.89 9.43
N SER A 46 5.36 15.02 9.27
CA SER A 46 4.68 16.31 9.25
C SER A 46 3.64 16.39 8.13
N SER A 47 4.01 15.92 6.95
CA SER A 47 3.10 15.93 5.80
C SER A 47 1.87 15.06 6.03
N TYR A 48 2.05 13.89 6.63
CA TYR A 48 0.91 13.02 6.93
C TYR A 48 -0.03 13.69 7.93
N ILE A 49 0.51 14.21 9.01
CA ILE A 49 -0.30 14.82 10.08
C ILE A 49 -1.04 16.05 9.55
N ARG A 50 -0.41 16.80 8.66
CA ARG A 50 -1.03 18.01 8.10
C ARG A 50 -2.03 17.69 6.99
N GLY A 51 -2.17 16.43 6.62
CA GLY A 51 -3.14 16.04 5.60
C GLY A 51 -2.70 16.36 4.19
N LEU A 52 -1.41 16.45 3.94
CA LEU A 52 -0.89 16.79 2.63
C LEU A 52 -0.67 15.59 1.74
N LYS A 53 -0.43 14.43 2.32
CA LYS A 53 -0.23 13.19 1.57
C LYS A 53 -0.50 11.98 2.45
N VAL A 54 -0.68 10.83 1.82
CA VAL A 54 -0.76 9.55 2.52
C VAL A 54 0.51 8.77 2.24
N PRO A 55 0.87 7.83 3.13
CA PRO A 55 2.11 7.07 2.94
C PRO A 55 1.99 6.01 1.87
N THR A 56 3.13 5.61 1.34
CA THR A 56 3.23 4.39 0.53
C THR A 56 2.98 3.18 1.43
N ALA A 57 2.84 2.00 0.80
CA ALA A 57 2.61 0.78 1.58
C ALA A 57 3.75 0.51 2.56
N LEU A 58 4.99 0.73 2.13
CA LEU A 58 6.14 0.52 3.01
C LEU A 58 6.16 1.51 4.17
N SER A 59 5.92 2.78 3.88
CA SER A 59 5.88 3.80 4.92
C SER A 59 4.73 3.55 5.89
N LEU A 60 3.59 3.08 5.37
CA LEU A 60 2.46 2.74 6.21
C LEU A 60 2.79 1.61 7.19
N GLN A 61 3.50 0.59 6.72
CA GLN A 61 3.93 -0.50 7.59
C GLN A 61 4.84 -0.01 8.71
N LYS A 62 5.75 0.88 8.38
CA LYS A 62 6.66 1.45 9.38
C LYS A 62 5.90 2.25 10.43
N LEU A 63 4.92 3.05 9.98
CA LEU A 63 4.07 3.80 10.90
C LEU A 63 3.24 2.88 11.79
N ALA A 64 2.62 1.89 11.19
CA ALA A 64 1.76 0.96 11.92
C ALA A 64 2.55 0.21 12.98
N GLN A 65 3.75 -0.24 12.64
CA GLN A 65 4.62 -0.90 13.60
C GLN A 65 4.97 0.02 14.77
N ALA A 66 5.32 1.26 14.46
CA ALA A 66 5.68 2.22 15.51
C ALA A 66 4.49 2.53 16.41
N LEU A 67 3.29 2.55 15.84
CA LEU A 67 2.08 2.89 16.59
C LEU A 67 1.38 1.66 17.18
N ASP A 68 1.93 0.48 16.95
CA ASP A 68 1.40 -0.79 17.49
C ASP A 68 -0.02 -1.08 17.04
N ILE A 69 -0.32 -0.82 15.78
CA ILE A 69 -1.61 -1.20 15.22
C ILE A 69 -1.40 -1.82 13.84
N PRO A 70 -2.31 -2.67 13.39
CA PRO A 70 -2.19 -3.24 12.05
C PRO A 70 -2.30 -2.17 10.98
N ALA A 71 -1.52 -2.32 9.91
CA ALA A 71 -1.52 -1.34 8.83
C ALA A 71 -2.91 -1.11 8.23
N HIS A 72 -3.69 -2.18 8.08
CA HIS A 72 -5.03 -2.06 7.51
C HIS A 72 -6.01 -1.31 8.42
N GLU A 73 -5.72 -1.25 9.72
CA GLU A 73 -6.52 -0.45 10.64
C GLU A 73 -6.08 1.01 10.64
N LEU A 74 -4.80 1.25 10.38
CA LEU A 74 -4.29 2.61 10.32
C LEU A 74 -4.78 3.33 9.09
N LEU A 75 -4.73 2.66 7.94
CA LEU A 75 -5.22 3.24 6.68
C LEU A 75 -5.83 2.12 5.84
N PRO A 76 -7.13 1.86 5.98
CA PRO A 76 -7.77 0.72 5.31
C PRO A 76 -7.68 0.73 3.79
N ASN A 77 -7.60 1.90 3.19
CA ASN A 77 -7.60 2.04 1.74
C ASN A 77 -6.20 1.99 1.11
N GLN A 78 -5.15 1.83 1.92
CA GLN A 78 -3.79 2.03 1.43
C GLN A 78 -3.38 1.03 0.36
N VAL A 79 -3.72 -0.24 0.55
CA VAL A 79 -3.31 -1.26 -0.41
C VAL A 79 -3.86 -0.97 -1.79
N GLU A 80 -5.16 -0.72 -1.86
CA GLU A 80 -5.78 -0.40 -3.14
C GLU A 80 -5.25 0.89 -3.72
N HIS A 81 -5.04 1.89 -2.87
CA HIS A 81 -4.51 3.19 -3.29
C HIS A 81 -3.13 3.05 -3.90
N ALA A 82 -2.24 2.33 -3.21
CA ALA A 82 -0.88 2.13 -3.70
C ALA A 82 -0.90 1.39 -5.04
N ILE A 83 -1.74 0.36 -5.16
CA ILE A 83 -1.83 -0.40 -6.39
C ILE A 83 -2.33 0.47 -7.53
N ASN A 84 -3.35 1.27 -7.27
CA ASN A 84 -4.00 2.05 -8.32
C ASN A 84 -3.25 3.32 -8.71
N GLU A 85 -2.52 3.92 -7.77
CA GLU A 85 -1.85 5.20 -8.02
C GLU A 85 -0.36 5.07 -8.27
N ASP A 86 0.30 4.18 -7.55
CA ASP A 86 1.75 4.04 -7.66
C ASP A 86 2.16 3.11 -8.79
N PHE A 87 1.30 2.15 -9.12
CA PHE A 87 1.60 1.13 -10.13
C PHE A 87 0.38 0.88 -11.00
N PRO A 88 0.56 0.70 -12.28
CA PRO A 88 -0.57 0.31 -13.13
C PRO A 88 -1.11 -1.06 -12.69
N SER A 89 -2.42 -1.25 -12.82
CA SER A 89 -3.04 -2.51 -12.43
C SER A 89 -2.61 -3.68 -13.32
N LEU A 90 -2.22 -3.36 -14.54
CA LEU A 90 -1.73 -4.36 -15.49
C LEU A 90 -0.77 -3.68 -16.44
N GLU A 91 0.39 -4.27 -16.58
CA GLU A 91 1.41 -3.74 -17.49
C GLU A 91 2.04 -4.88 -18.25
N MET A 92 2.21 -4.70 -19.57
CA MET A 92 2.87 -5.68 -20.41
C MET A 92 3.87 -4.96 -21.31
N ARG A 93 5.06 -5.50 -21.39
CA ARG A 93 6.09 -4.97 -22.26
C ARG A 93 6.66 -6.12 -23.08
N VAL A 94 6.61 -5.98 -24.40
CA VAL A 94 7.18 -6.98 -25.28
C VAL A 94 8.66 -6.66 -25.49
N SER A 95 9.51 -7.66 -25.40
CA SER A 95 10.94 -7.47 -25.61
C SER A 95 11.22 -7.00 -27.01
N THR A 96 12.07 -5.98 -27.15
CA THR A 96 12.45 -5.50 -28.48
C THR A 96 13.48 -6.39 -29.16
N SER A 97 14.26 -7.11 -28.35
CA SER A 97 15.27 -8.02 -28.89
C SER A 97 14.73 -9.40 -29.20
N ASP A 98 13.65 -9.80 -28.52
CA ASP A 98 13.04 -11.11 -28.71
C ASP A 98 11.52 -10.97 -28.56
N PRO A 99 10.80 -10.73 -29.65
CA PRO A 99 9.34 -10.50 -29.58
C PRO A 99 8.52 -11.66 -29.05
N SER A 100 9.12 -12.84 -28.89
CA SER A 100 8.42 -13.98 -28.29
C SER A 100 8.37 -13.88 -26.77
N ARG A 101 9.05 -12.91 -26.18
CA ARG A 101 9.11 -12.70 -24.73
C ARG A 101 8.42 -11.41 -24.37
N ALA A 102 7.73 -11.45 -23.25
CA ALA A 102 7.09 -10.24 -22.71
C ALA A 102 7.27 -10.23 -21.19
N TRP A 103 7.41 -9.02 -20.67
CA TRP A 103 7.44 -8.81 -19.23
C TRP A 103 6.03 -8.41 -18.80
N LEU A 104 5.54 -9.04 -17.73
CA LEU A 104 4.17 -8.84 -17.29
C LEU A 104 4.14 -8.48 -15.81
N ARG A 105 3.39 -7.45 -15.49
CA ARG A 105 3.12 -7.08 -14.10
C ARG A 105 1.62 -6.99 -13.89
N VAL A 106 1.14 -7.66 -12.86
CA VAL A 106 -0.26 -7.55 -12.43
C VAL A 106 -0.25 -7.07 -10.99
N ASN A 107 -0.93 -5.97 -10.75
CA ASN A 107 -0.91 -5.34 -9.42
C ASN A 107 -2.33 -4.92 -9.06
N ARG A 108 -3.19 -5.91 -8.88
CA ARG A 108 -4.61 -5.69 -8.57
C ARG A 108 -5.18 -6.91 -7.86
N TRP A 109 -6.25 -6.69 -7.15
CA TRP A 109 -7.01 -7.80 -6.59
C TRP A 109 -7.77 -8.52 -7.69
N VAL A 110 -7.72 -9.84 -7.65
CA VAL A 110 -8.44 -10.68 -8.59
C VAL A 110 -9.18 -11.75 -7.80
N SER A 111 -10.13 -12.42 -8.46
CA SER A 111 -10.80 -13.54 -7.83
C SER A 111 -9.81 -14.68 -7.60
N THR A 112 -10.08 -15.51 -6.60
CA THR A 112 -9.24 -16.69 -6.33
C THR A 112 -9.17 -17.59 -7.56
N SER A 113 -10.29 -17.72 -8.27
CA SER A 113 -10.36 -18.51 -9.48
C SER A 113 -9.41 -17.97 -10.56
N ALA A 114 -9.43 -16.65 -10.77
CA ALA A 114 -8.53 -16.04 -11.75
C ALA A 114 -7.07 -16.18 -11.33
N ALA A 115 -6.79 -16.00 -10.05
CA ALA A 115 -5.42 -16.14 -9.56
C ALA A 115 -4.89 -17.54 -9.79
N ALA A 116 -5.71 -18.56 -9.54
CA ALA A 116 -5.31 -19.95 -9.76
C ALA A 116 -5.01 -20.22 -11.22
N LYS A 117 -5.82 -19.68 -12.11
CA LYS A 117 -5.59 -19.85 -13.56
C LYS A 117 -4.32 -19.17 -14.01
N ILE A 118 -4.04 -17.99 -13.49
CA ILE A 118 -2.83 -17.27 -13.84
C ILE A 118 -1.61 -18.06 -13.40
N VAL A 119 -1.62 -18.58 -12.17
CA VAL A 119 -0.51 -19.37 -11.67
C VAL A 119 -0.31 -20.63 -12.52
N GLU A 120 -1.40 -21.27 -12.90
CA GLU A 120 -1.35 -22.47 -13.74
C GLU A 120 -0.71 -22.17 -15.10
N ILE A 121 -1.13 -21.07 -15.73
CA ILE A 121 -0.58 -20.67 -17.02
C ILE A 121 0.91 -20.40 -16.91
N LEU A 122 1.33 -19.71 -15.86
CA LEU A 122 2.74 -19.38 -15.67
C LEU A 122 3.57 -20.61 -15.39
N ASN A 123 3.03 -21.59 -14.67
CA ASN A 123 3.75 -22.83 -14.39
C ASN A 123 3.95 -23.67 -15.65
N ASP A 124 3.02 -23.56 -16.60
CA ASP A 124 3.12 -24.31 -17.85
C ASP A 124 3.93 -23.59 -18.91
N ASP A 125 4.36 -22.37 -18.64
CA ASP A 125 5.11 -21.56 -19.60
C ASP A 125 6.56 -22.00 -19.64
N HIS A 126 6.96 -22.58 -20.74
CA HIS A 126 8.34 -23.08 -20.90
C HIS A 126 9.37 -21.96 -20.87
N LEU A 127 8.99 -20.78 -21.26
CA LEU A 127 9.91 -19.64 -21.26
C LEU A 127 10.34 -19.27 -19.85
N ALA A 128 9.46 -19.41 -18.88
CA ALA A 128 9.74 -19.08 -17.49
C ALA A 128 10.86 -19.95 -16.92
N ASP A 129 10.96 -21.18 -17.40
CA ASP A 129 11.93 -22.14 -16.88
C ASP A 129 13.36 -21.81 -17.32
N ARG A 130 13.52 -20.89 -18.24
CA ARG A 130 14.85 -20.57 -18.78
C ARG A 130 15.48 -19.34 -18.17
N SER A 131 14.77 -18.68 -17.32
CA SER A 131 15.27 -17.43 -16.75
C SER A 131 16.31 -17.62 -15.68
#